data_37f74a16b976ffb98822fdae2fea0d19
#
_entry.id   37f74a16b976ffb98822fdae2fea0d19
#
_cell.length_a   1.000
_cell.length_b   1.000
_cell.length_c   1.000
_cell.angle_alpha   90.00
_cell.angle_beta   90.00
_cell.angle_gamma   90.00
#
_symmetry.space_group_name_H-M   'P 1'
#
loop_
_entity.id
_entity.type
_entity.pdbx_description
1 polymer ?
#
loop_
_entity_poly.entity_id
_entity_poly.type
_entity_poly.pdbx_seq_one_letter_code
_entity_poly.pdbx_strand_id
1 'polypeptide(L)'
;GLGDVYKRQIQSFAQLEQNYGKQGMEIITDNTQLTVFGGFAPNSQSAEVLSKALGEQTVLSGSVSNGRDRSQSLQMIGRPLMTVDELKSMPKGQFIVMKTGTHPMISKLKLFFKWGIKFEEEYKLPDKTARAVSYKERDELIKDVEVKYPQKKKEITLEYEELTAKKKTTVKT
;
A
#
# COMPACT_ATOMS: atom_id res chain seq x y z
N GLY A 1 -2.75 -17.56 16.30
CA GLY A 1 -2.89 -16.13 16.38
C GLY A 1 -3.71 -15.66 15.20
N LEU A 2 -4.76 -14.90 15.47
CA LEU A 2 -5.49 -14.18 14.44
C LEU A 2 -4.50 -13.17 13.84
N GLY A 3 -4.17 -13.34 12.55
CA GLY A 3 -3.27 -12.45 11.87
C GLY A 3 -3.82 -11.03 11.85
N ASP A 4 -2.98 -10.06 12.18
CA ASP A 4 -3.35 -8.65 12.14
C ASP A 4 -3.67 -8.23 10.71
N VAL A 5 -4.81 -7.55 10.55
CA VAL A 5 -5.19 -6.98 9.26
C VAL A 5 -4.57 -5.59 9.14
N TYR A 6 -3.57 -5.47 8.29
CA TYR A 6 -2.94 -4.18 8.01
C TYR A 6 -3.71 -3.43 6.92
N LYS A 7 -4.04 -2.17 7.20
CA LYS A 7 -4.59 -1.23 6.22
C LYS A 7 -3.52 -0.20 5.89
N ARG A 8 -3.24 -0.02 4.61
CA ARG A 8 -2.33 1.01 4.12
C ARG A 8 -3.06 1.88 3.12
N GLN A 9 -2.88 3.19 3.23
CA GLN A 9 -3.41 4.16 2.29
C GLN A 9 -2.26 4.96 1.71
N ILE A 10 -2.26 5.10 0.40
CA ILE A 10 -1.27 5.84 -0.37
C ILE A 10 -1.97 6.72 -1.39
N GLN A 11 -1.33 7.79 -1.81
CA GLN A 11 -1.84 8.66 -2.86
C GLN A 11 -1.42 8.20 -4.27
N SER A 12 -0.26 7.53 -4.37
CA SER A 12 0.25 7.01 -5.64
C SER A 12 1.23 5.86 -5.39
N PHE A 13 1.44 5.02 -6.39
CA PHE A 13 2.48 3.98 -6.34
C PHE A 13 3.89 4.55 -6.22
N ALA A 14 4.12 5.76 -6.76
CA ALA A 14 5.40 6.45 -6.62
C ALA A 14 5.81 6.68 -5.15
N GLN A 15 4.85 6.86 -4.23
CA GLN A 15 5.16 6.93 -2.79
C GLN A 15 5.71 5.62 -2.23
N LEU A 16 5.20 4.48 -2.70
CA LEU A 16 5.74 3.18 -2.29
C LEU A 16 7.15 2.99 -2.84
N GLU A 17 7.35 3.32 -4.11
CA GLU A 17 8.65 3.20 -4.75
C GLU A 17 9.70 4.11 -4.09
N GLN A 18 9.34 5.34 -3.75
CA GLN A 18 10.22 6.27 -3.04
C GLN A 18 10.65 5.75 -1.66
N ASN A 19 9.73 5.13 -0.91
CA ASN A 19 9.99 4.70 0.46
C ASN A 19 10.61 3.30 0.57
N TYR A 20 10.28 2.40 -0.34
CA TYR A 20 10.65 0.99 -0.26
C TYR A 20 11.44 0.48 -1.47
N GLY A 21 11.70 1.35 -2.46
CA GLY A 21 12.27 0.95 -3.74
C GLY A 21 11.29 0.13 -4.58
N LYS A 22 11.67 -0.13 -5.83
CA LYS A 22 10.82 -0.84 -6.79
C LYS A 22 10.44 -2.25 -6.31
N GLN A 23 11.42 -3.01 -5.84
CA GLN A 23 11.17 -4.37 -5.33
C GLN A 23 10.26 -4.38 -4.10
N GLY A 24 10.47 -3.44 -3.16
CA GLY A 24 9.61 -3.31 -1.99
C GLY A 24 8.17 -2.91 -2.34
N MET A 25 7.98 -2.06 -3.33
CA MET A 25 6.67 -1.73 -3.88
C MET A 25 5.98 -2.98 -4.46
N GLU A 26 6.67 -3.77 -5.27
CA GLU A 26 6.17 -5.02 -5.86
C GLU A 26 5.76 -6.01 -4.77
N ILE A 27 6.61 -6.24 -3.78
CA ILE A 27 6.29 -7.14 -2.65
C ILE A 27 5.03 -6.69 -1.90
N ILE A 28 4.86 -5.39 -1.66
CA ILE A 28 3.70 -4.86 -0.94
C ILE A 28 2.42 -5.04 -1.78
N THR A 29 2.48 -4.75 -3.07
CA THR A 29 1.32 -4.84 -3.96
C THR A 29 0.89 -6.29 -4.17
N ASP A 30 1.83 -7.20 -4.37
CA ASP A 30 1.56 -8.62 -4.62
C ASP A 30 0.96 -9.34 -3.41
N ASN A 31 1.32 -8.89 -2.20
CA ASN A 31 0.76 -9.44 -0.96
C ASN A 31 -0.55 -8.76 -0.53
N THR A 32 -1.05 -7.79 -1.29
CA THR A 32 -2.30 -7.10 -0.97
C THR A 32 -3.51 -7.85 -1.53
N GLN A 33 -4.31 -8.46 -0.65
CA GLN A 33 -5.48 -9.24 -1.04
C GLN A 33 -6.68 -8.40 -1.51
N LEU A 34 -6.78 -7.19 -1.01
CA LEU A 34 -7.85 -6.24 -1.34
C LEU A 34 -7.25 -4.89 -1.64
N THR A 35 -7.51 -4.38 -2.83
CA THR A 35 -7.08 -3.04 -3.24
C THR A 35 -8.29 -2.22 -3.66
N VAL A 36 -8.36 -0.98 -3.17
CA VAL A 36 -9.43 -0.03 -3.47
C VAL A 36 -8.83 1.22 -4.07
N PHE A 37 -9.26 1.58 -5.26
CA PHE A 37 -8.84 2.79 -5.96
C PHE A 37 -9.98 3.80 -6.00
N GLY A 38 -9.71 5.03 -5.58
CA GLY A 38 -10.74 6.06 -5.43
C GLY A 38 -10.44 7.36 -6.19
N GLY A 39 -10.15 7.27 -7.47
CA GLY A 39 -9.86 8.42 -8.32
C GLY A 39 -8.37 8.63 -8.58
N PHE A 40 -8.09 9.37 -9.64
CA PHE A 40 -6.73 9.60 -10.12
C PHE A 40 -6.53 11.08 -10.47
N ALA A 41 -5.33 11.59 -10.21
CA ALA A 41 -4.94 12.88 -10.74
C ALA A 41 -4.80 12.79 -12.28
N PRO A 42 -5.04 13.87 -13.03
CA PRO A 42 -5.00 13.87 -14.50
C PRO A 42 -3.69 13.32 -15.08
N ASN A 43 -2.57 13.58 -14.41
CA ASN A 43 -1.22 13.14 -14.84
C ASN A 43 -0.74 11.88 -14.10
N SER A 44 -1.64 11.11 -13.47
CA SER A 44 -1.26 9.95 -12.68
C SER A 44 -0.84 8.78 -13.56
N GLN A 45 0.37 8.27 -13.37
CA GLN A 45 0.84 7.02 -13.95
C GLN A 45 0.16 5.79 -13.29
N SER A 46 -0.35 5.94 -12.09
CA SER A 46 -1.06 4.87 -11.38
C SER A 46 -2.32 4.40 -12.13
N ALA A 47 -2.93 5.28 -12.95
CA ALA A 47 -4.05 4.91 -13.79
C ALA A 47 -3.67 3.91 -14.90
N GLU A 48 -2.45 4.01 -15.45
CA GLU A 48 -1.93 3.06 -16.45
C GLU A 48 -1.67 1.69 -15.82
N VAL A 49 -1.06 1.68 -14.64
CA VAL A 49 -0.82 0.45 -13.87
C VAL A 49 -2.15 -0.24 -13.57
N LEU A 50 -3.15 0.51 -13.13
CA LEU A 50 -4.46 -0.04 -12.82
C LEU A 50 -5.19 -0.55 -14.07
N SER A 51 -5.17 0.20 -15.17
CA SER A 51 -5.80 -0.23 -16.44
C SER A 51 -5.25 -1.58 -16.90
N LYS A 52 -3.94 -1.79 -16.82
CA LYS A 52 -3.30 -3.07 -17.11
C LYS A 52 -3.68 -4.18 -16.11
N ALA A 53 -3.74 -3.84 -14.82
CA ALA A 53 -4.08 -4.80 -13.77
C ALA A 53 -5.55 -5.28 -13.84
N LEU A 54 -6.45 -4.44 -14.36
CA LEU A 54 -7.85 -4.80 -14.58
C LEU A 54 -8.04 -5.84 -15.68
N GLY A 55 -7.06 -5.95 -16.60
CA GLY A 55 -7.12 -6.88 -17.73
C GLY A 55 -7.91 -6.34 -18.92
N GLU A 56 -8.21 -7.24 -19.84
CA GLU A 56 -8.85 -6.92 -21.11
C GLU A 56 -10.15 -7.69 -21.29
N GLN A 57 -11.05 -7.13 -22.08
CA GLN A 57 -12.26 -7.78 -22.56
C GLN A 57 -12.29 -7.79 -24.08
N THR A 58 -12.86 -8.81 -24.66
CA THR A 58 -13.09 -8.89 -26.09
C THR A 58 -14.38 -8.14 -26.45
N VAL A 59 -14.26 -7.15 -27.30
CA VAL A 59 -15.40 -6.37 -27.82
C VAL A 59 -15.53 -6.57 -29.31
N LEU A 60 -16.77 -6.56 -29.77
CA LEU A 60 -17.08 -6.61 -31.20
C LEU A 60 -16.91 -5.18 -31.75
N SER A 61 -15.98 -5.02 -32.66
CA SER A 61 -15.76 -3.77 -33.39
C SER A 61 -16.11 -4.00 -34.85
N GLY A 62 -16.79 -3.07 -35.47
CA GLY A 62 -17.17 -3.18 -36.86
C GLY A 62 -17.16 -1.85 -37.58
N SER A 63 -16.86 -1.91 -38.88
CA SER A 63 -17.07 -0.79 -39.80
C SER A 63 -18.24 -1.10 -40.70
N VAL A 64 -19.10 -0.10 -40.86
CA VAL A 64 -20.23 -0.15 -41.81
C VAL A 64 -19.90 0.80 -42.94
N SER A 65 -19.73 0.29 -44.13
CA SER A 65 -19.61 1.09 -45.34
C SER A 65 -21.01 1.37 -45.92
N ASN A 66 -21.39 2.61 -46.04
CA ASN A 66 -22.66 3.08 -46.61
C ASN A 66 -22.53 3.36 -48.12
N GLY A 67 -21.75 2.57 -48.86
CA GLY A 67 -21.69 2.64 -50.32
C GLY A 67 -22.89 1.95 -50.99
N ARG A 68 -22.86 1.88 -52.33
CA ARG A 68 -23.88 1.18 -53.16
C ARG A 68 -24.04 -0.28 -52.76
N ASP A 69 -22.97 -0.91 -52.28
CA ASP A 69 -22.97 -2.22 -51.65
C ASP A 69 -22.68 -2.07 -50.15
N ARG A 70 -23.67 -2.37 -49.33
CA ARG A 70 -23.50 -2.39 -47.86
C ARG A 70 -22.64 -3.57 -47.45
N SER A 71 -21.42 -3.31 -47.09
CA SER A 71 -20.58 -4.33 -46.43
C SER A 71 -20.41 -4.02 -44.95
N GLN A 72 -20.62 -5.06 -44.15
CA GLN A 72 -20.38 -5.04 -42.70
C GLN A 72 -19.18 -5.94 -42.43
N SER A 73 -18.12 -5.37 -41.89
CA SER A 73 -16.99 -6.15 -41.36
C SER A 73 -17.03 -6.09 -39.85
N LEU A 74 -17.25 -7.26 -39.24
CA LEU A 74 -17.25 -7.42 -37.80
C LEU A 74 -15.95 -8.11 -37.38
N GLN A 75 -15.22 -7.52 -36.44
CA GLN A 75 -13.98 -8.07 -35.92
C GLN A 75 -14.01 -8.04 -34.39
N MET A 76 -13.56 -9.12 -33.78
CA MET A 76 -13.35 -9.15 -32.33
C MET A 76 -11.99 -8.57 -32.01
N ILE A 77 -11.97 -7.54 -31.16
CA ILE A 77 -10.74 -6.87 -30.70
C ILE A 77 -10.66 -6.90 -29.18
N GLY A 78 -9.43 -7.06 -28.67
CA GLY A 78 -9.14 -6.88 -27.26
C GLY A 78 -9.20 -5.40 -26.89
N ARG A 79 -9.90 -5.08 -25.81
CA ARG A 79 -9.94 -3.73 -25.23
C ARG A 79 -9.70 -3.83 -23.73
N PRO A 80 -8.90 -2.92 -23.12
CA PRO A 80 -8.81 -2.83 -21.67
C PRO A 80 -10.21 -2.77 -21.05
N LEU A 81 -10.41 -3.47 -19.94
CA LEU A 81 -11.68 -3.48 -19.22
C LEU A 81 -12.11 -2.05 -18.85
N MET A 82 -11.14 -1.25 -18.43
CA MET A 82 -11.26 0.22 -18.32
C MET A 82 -9.99 0.87 -18.88
N THR A 83 -10.18 1.84 -19.76
CA THR A 83 -9.07 2.61 -20.31
C THR A 83 -8.54 3.62 -19.28
N VAL A 84 -7.35 4.13 -19.50
CA VAL A 84 -6.73 5.17 -18.64
C VAL A 84 -7.62 6.40 -18.55
N ASP A 85 -8.25 6.79 -19.65
CA ASP A 85 -9.14 7.97 -19.70
C ASP A 85 -10.43 7.74 -18.92
N GLU A 86 -11.03 6.55 -19.03
CA GLU A 86 -12.19 6.17 -18.24
C GLU A 86 -11.88 6.16 -16.73
N LEU A 87 -10.68 5.71 -16.33
CA LEU A 87 -10.21 5.74 -14.95
C LEU A 87 -10.03 7.16 -14.42
N LYS A 88 -9.42 8.04 -15.23
CA LYS A 88 -9.19 9.44 -14.87
C LYS A 88 -10.49 10.27 -14.83
N SER A 89 -11.47 9.91 -15.64
CA SER A 89 -12.79 10.57 -15.70
C SER A 89 -13.82 10.01 -14.73
N MET A 90 -13.43 9.05 -13.88
CA MET A 90 -14.34 8.42 -12.93
C MET A 90 -14.92 9.43 -11.93
N PRO A 91 -16.26 9.46 -11.74
CA PRO A 91 -16.91 10.41 -10.84
C PRO A 91 -16.49 10.24 -9.38
N LYS A 92 -16.46 11.34 -8.64
CA LYS A 92 -16.18 11.31 -7.19
C LYS A 92 -17.17 10.40 -6.45
N GLY A 93 -16.64 9.59 -5.52
CA GLY A 93 -17.44 8.64 -4.75
C GLY A 93 -17.61 7.28 -5.42
N GLN A 94 -17.06 7.09 -6.61
CA GLN A 94 -16.88 5.77 -7.21
C GLN A 94 -15.50 5.25 -6.90
N PHE A 95 -15.42 3.95 -6.68
CA PHE A 95 -14.19 3.23 -6.33
C PHE A 95 -14.12 1.94 -7.13
N ILE A 96 -12.93 1.60 -7.56
CA ILE A 96 -12.66 0.30 -8.14
C ILE A 96 -12.12 -0.59 -7.02
N VAL A 97 -12.75 -1.72 -6.84
CA VAL A 97 -12.40 -2.71 -5.83
C VAL A 97 -11.89 -3.95 -6.53
N MET A 98 -10.66 -4.32 -6.22
CA MET A 98 -10.02 -5.55 -6.68
C MET A 98 -9.76 -6.44 -5.47
N LYS A 99 -10.18 -7.69 -5.54
CA LYS A 99 -9.97 -8.69 -4.49
C LYS A 99 -9.48 -9.98 -5.12
N THR A 100 -8.52 -10.63 -4.48
CA THR A 100 -8.03 -11.94 -4.91
C THR A 100 -9.17 -12.93 -5.04
N GLY A 101 -9.24 -13.63 -6.17
CA GLY A 101 -10.26 -14.65 -6.45
C GLY A 101 -11.63 -14.12 -6.88
N THR A 102 -11.78 -12.81 -7.12
CA THR A 102 -13.03 -12.21 -7.62
C THR A 102 -12.75 -11.26 -8.79
N HIS A 103 -13.75 -11.07 -9.64
CA HIS A 103 -13.66 -10.06 -10.68
C HIS A 103 -13.64 -8.65 -10.08
N PRO A 104 -12.92 -7.71 -10.72
CA PRO A 104 -12.96 -6.30 -10.32
C PRO A 104 -14.38 -5.76 -10.36
N MET A 105 -14.71 -4.89 -9.41
CA MET A 105 -16.04 -4.26 -9.34
C MET A 105 -15.93 -2.75 -9.13
N ILE A 106 -16.91 -2.02 -9.66
CA ILE A 106 -17.09 -0.60 -9.36
C ILE A 106 -18.09 -0.46 -8.22
N SER A 107 -17.70 0.20 -7.14
CA SER A 107 -18.54 0.48 -6.00
C SER A 107 -18.80 1.99 -5.86
N LYS A 108 -20.03 2.36 -5.48
CA LYS A 108 -20.37 3.75 -5.14
C LYS A 108 -20.50 3.85 -3.63
N LEU A 109 -19.64 4.64 -3.01
CA LEU A 109 -19.71 4.91 -1.58
C LEU A 109 -20.34 6.27 -1.33
N LYS A 110 -21.36 6.29 -0.47
CA LYS A 110 -21.89 7.55 0.05
C LYS A 110 -20.89 8.15 1.03
N LEU A 111 -20.69 9.45 0.98
CA LEU A 111 -19.89 10.16 1.97
C LEU A 111 -20.51 9.98 3.37
N PHE A 112 -19.67 9.84 4.39
CA PHE A 112 -20.09 9.47 5.75
C PHE A 112 -21.20 10.38 6.32
N PHE A 113 -21.14 11.69 6.03
CA PHE A 113 -22.16 12.64 6.46
C PHE A 113 -23.53 12.45 5.79
N LYS A 114 -23.62 11.69 4.70
CA LYS A 114 -24.86 11.29 4.04
C LYS A 114 -25.44 9.98 4.59
N TRP A 115 -24.76 9.34 5.53
CA TRP A 115 -25.22 8.07 6.12
C TRP A 115 -26.24 8.27 7.23
N GLY A 116 -26.51 9.54 7.63
CA GLY A 116 -27.46 9.84 8.71
C GLY A 116 -26.94 9.45 10.10
N ILE A 117 -25.65 9.20 10.24
CA ILE A 117 -25.02 8.93 11.53
C ILE A 117 -25.11 10.23 12.33
N LYS A 118 -25.84 10.19 13.43
CA LYS A 118 -25.88 11.27 14.41
C LYS A 118 -24.85 10.95 15.48
N PHE A 119 -23.92 11.86 15.71
CA PHE A 119 -23.00 11.81 16.85
C PHE A 119 -23.74 12.47 18.02
N GLU A 120 -23.90 11.77 19.14
CA GLU A 120 -24.72 12.24 20.26
C GLU A 120 -24.10 13.43 20.99
N GLU A 121 -22.76 13.50 21.06
CA GLU A 121 -22.04 14.63 21.67
C GLU A 121 -20.70 14.89 20.96
N GLU A 122 -20.28 16.16 20.95
CA GLU A 122 -18.92 16.49 20.59
C GLU A 122 -17.95 15.91 21.63
N TYR A 123 -17.04 15.05 21.21
CA TYR A 123 -15.97 14.60 22.07
C TYR A 123 -15.06 15.81 22.39
N LYS A 124 -15.28 16.41 23.54
CA LYS A 124 -14.38 17.44 24.07
C LYS A 124 -13.16 16.73 24.64
N LEU A 125 -12.04 16.85 23.96
CA LEU A 125 -10.76 16.50 24.57
C LEU A 125 -10.61 17.32 25.85
N PRO A 126 -10.41 16.69 27.01
CA PRO A 126 -10.03 17.45 28.20
C PRO A 126 -8.78 18.25 27.82
N ASP A 127 -8.80 19.56 28.12
CA ASP A 127 -7.63 20.41 27.95
C ASP A 127 -6.44 19.68 28.55
N LYS A 128 -5.56 19.23 27.69
CA LYS A 128 -4.27 18.74 28.13
C LYS A 128 -3.53 19.96 28.65
N THR A 129 -3.82 20.32 29.90
CA THR A 129 -2.95 21.22 30.66
C THR A 129 -1.51 20.89 30.27
N ALA A 130 -0.81 21.90 29.81
CA ALA A 130 0.51 21.79 29.22
C ALA A 130 1.32 20.70 29.93
N ARG A 131 1.39 19.52 29.33
CA ARG A 131 2.27 18.47 29.80
C ARG A 131 3.65 19.02 29.58
N ALA A 132 4.32 19.41 30.66
CA ALA A 132 5.74 19.72 30.59
C ALA A 132 6.42 18.42 30.09
N VAL A 133 6.72 18.38 28.81
CA VAL A 133 7.47 17.27 28.23
C VAL A 133 8.92 17.57 28.57
N SER A 134 9.43 16.95 29.60
CA SER A 134 10.87 16.96 29.88
C SER A 134 11.50 15.90 28.95
N TYR A 135 12.32 16.35 28.02
CA TYR A 135 13.16 15.46 27.24
C TYR A 135 14.37 15.07 28.12
N LYS A 136 14.55 13.78 28.30
CA LYS A 136 15.80 13.28 28.90
C LYS A 136 16.90 13.35 27.86
N GLU A 137 18.03 13.85 28.23
CA GLU A 137 19.25 13.81 27.43
C GLU A 137 19.63 12.36 27.13
N ARG A 138 20.30 12.16 25.99
CA ARG A 138 20.70 10.79 25.52
C ARG A 138 21.49 10.03 26.60
N ASP A 139 22.38 10.72 27.30
CA ASP A 139 23.24 10.11 28.31
C ASP A 139 22.47 9.69 29.56
N GLU A 140 21.40 10.42 29.92
CA GLU A 140 20.50 10.04 31.00
C GLU A 140 19.65 8.81 30.61
N LEU A 141 19.19 8.75 29.35
CA LEU A 141 18.48 7.57 28.85
C LEU A 141 19.36 6.32 28.85
N ILE A 142 20.63 6.46 28.45
CA ILE A 142 21.58 5.34 28.47
C ILE A 142 21.78 4.85 29.92
N LYS A 143 21.99 5.74 30.89
CA LYS A 143 22.11 5.38 32.28
C LYS A 143 20.86 4.68 32.82
N ASP A 144 19.67 5.20 32.51
CA ASP A 144 18.41 4.59 32.94
C ASP A 144 18.24 3.17 32.36
N VAL A 145 18.62 2.97 31.08
CA VAL A 145 18.59 1.67 30.44
C VAL A 145 19.60 0.70 31.05
N GLU A 146 20.83 1.16 31.35
CA GLU A 146 21.86 0.35 31.99
C GLU A 146 21.48 -0.08 33.41
N VAL A 147 20.82 0.82 34.17
CA VAL A 147 20.29 0.51 35.51
C VAL A 147 19.14 -0.47 35.44
N LYS A 148 18.21 -0.27 34.50
CA LYS A 148 17.00 -1.11 34.38
C LYS A 148 17.28 -2.47 33.73
N TYR A 149 18.24 -2.52 32.85
CA TYR A 149 18.65 -3.70 32.11
C TYR A 149 20.17 -3.87 32.21
N PRO A 150 20.73 -4.26 33.36
CA PRO A 150 22.17 -4.47 33.50
C PRO A 150 22.59 -5.55 32.49
N GLN A 151 23.32 -5.11 31.46
CA GLN A 151 23.79 -6.04 30.44
C GLN A 151 24.84 -6.96 31.07
N LYS A 152 24.68 -8.25 30.86
CA LYS A 152 25.70 -9.27 31.12
C LYS A 152 26.89 -9.16 30.14
N LYS A 153 27.48 -7.96 30.03
CA LYS A 153 28.61 -7.69 29.11
C LYS A 153 29.80 -8.60 29.37
N LYS A 154 29.97 -9.13 30.56
CA LYS A 154 31.12 -9.98 30.89
C LYS A 154 31.07 -11.38 30.28
N GLU A 155 29.89 -11.98 30.17
CA GLU A 155 29.80 -13.36 29.61
C GLU A 155 30.02 -13.37 28.09
N ILE A 156 29.47 -12.41 27.38
CA ILE A 156 29.58 -12.35 25.90
C ILE A 156 31.02 -12.03 25.46
N THR A 157 31.71 -11.16 26.19
CA THR A 157 33.12 -10.77 25.86
C THR A 157 34.07 -11.94 26.09
N LEU A 158 33.88 -12.69 27.18
CA LEU A 158 34.70 -13.90 27.47
C LEU A 158 34.45 -15.02 26.44
N GLU A 159 33.20 -15.23 26.03
CA GLU A 159 32.86 -16.21 25.01
C GLU A 159 33.41 -15.85 23.61
N TYR A 160 33.47 -14.57 23.26
CA TYR A 160 34.10 -14.06 22.05
C TYR A 160 35.64 -14.19 22.10
N GLU A 161 36.25 -13.90 23.24
CA GLU A 161 37.70 -14.05 23.42
C GLU A 161 38.13 -15.51 23.40
N GLU A 162 37.37 -16.42 24.01
CA GLU A 162 37.62 -17.88 23.94
C GLU A 162 37.43 -18.45 22.54
N LEU A 163 36.40 -17.99 21.80
CA LEU A 163 36.16 -18.42 20.42
C LEU A 163 37.26 -17.92 19.46
N THR A 164 37.76 -16.70 19.69
CA THR A 164 38.87 -16.16 18.87
C THR A 164 40.20 -16.78 19.23
N ALA A 165 40.44 -17.17 20.48
CA ALA A 165 41.63 -17.91 20.91
C ALA A 165 41.63 -19.33 20.31
N LYS A 166 40.51 -20.04 20.34
CA LYS A 166 40.38 -21.38 19.72
C LYS A 166 40.60 -21.36 18.21
N LYS A 167 40.13 -20.32 17.49
CA LYS A 167 40.39 -20.19 16.04
C LYS A 167 41.87 -19.94 15.70
N LYS A 168 42.61 -19.25 16.56
CA LYS A 168 44.06 -19.00 16.35
C LYS A 168 44.92 -20.23 16.57
N THR A 169 44.44 -21.20 17.36
CA THR A 169 45.16 -22.44 17.63
C THR A 169 44.98 -23.49 16.51
N THR A 170 43.83 -23.45 15.81
CA THR A 170 43.49 -24.41 14.74
C THR A 170 44.13 -24.07 13.38
N VAL A 171 44.69 -22.87 13.23
CA VAL A 171 45.37 -22.42 11.97
C VAL A 171 46.89 -22.62 11.98
N LYS A 172 47.44 -23.21 13.05
CA LYS A 172 48.91 -23.45 13.20
C LYS A 172 49.29 -24.94 13.20
N THR A 173 48.42 -25.82 12.68
CA THR A 173 48.78 -27.25 12.46
C THR A 173 48.73 -27.56 10.98
#